data_517be3e01374de5bc7518b67482bebf7
#
_entry.id   517be3e01374de5bc7518b67482bebf7
#
_cell.length_a   1.000
_cell.length_b   1.000
_cell.length_c   1.000
_cell.angle_alpha   90.00
_cell.angle_beta   90.00
_cell.angle_gamma   90.00
#
_symmetry.space_group_name_H-M   'P 1'
#
loop_
_entity.id
_entity.type
_entity.pdbx_description
1 polymer ?
#
loop_
_entity_poly.entity_id
_entity_poly.type
_entity_poly.pdbx_seq_one_letter_code
_entity_poly.pdbx_strand_id
1 'polypeptide(L)'
;MVQDAERNAERWARDVRTIRVIGTGAMGRGIAQLAAAGGVTAELADVRPEAVVEAVEYVSGMFDKLVAKGRMDAADAAAAKARLRPVGEPLTPFGECDLVVEAVREDMDTKRELFAALEKAVPAGTVLATNTSSLPVTAIAAPLTDPSRLAGLHFFNPVPLMRLVEVIAGARTAGWIPDALAALVRRLGHEPVHAPDAPGFLVNHAGRGLVTETMQILSEGAAEPVDIDRIARDVLGLKMGPCELLDLTGLDVSHPVMESVWTGFYTEPRLRPSRVGRARMEAGLLGRKTGEGFYPYVDGVKREPAEAAVPGDAERRPVWIHAGDADRARARGRRWARCCRRPGSRWSGRTRRPAGRSCW
;
A
#
# COMPACT_ATOMS: atom_id res chain seq x y z
N MET A 1 -29.33 6.82 16.15
CA MET A 1 -28.51 5.60 16.07
C MET A 1 -27.23 5.80 15.24
N VAL A 2 -27.27 6.19 13.93
CA VAL A 2 -26.02 6.41 13.15
C VAL A 2 -25.20 7.56 13.71
N GLN A 3 -25.80 8.71 13.98
CA GLN A 3 -25.11 9.89 14.55
C GLN A 3 -24.55 9.66 15.97
N ASP A 4 -25.12 8.75 16.73
CA ASP A 4 -24.62 8.41 18.07
C ASP A 4 -23.41 7.48 17.97
N ALA A 5 -23.40 6.57 17.00
CA ALA A 5 -22.25 5.71 16.72
C ALA A 5 -21.05 6.52 16.23
N GLU A 6 -21.25 7.49 15.32
CA GLU A 6 -20.20 8.39 14.84
C GLU A 6 -19.62 9.23 15.99
N ARG A 7 -20.46 9.82 16.84
CA ARG A 7 -20.01 10.58 18.02
C ARG A 7 -19.21 9.73 19.01
N ASN A 8 -19.61 8.48 19.21
CA ASN A 8 -18.89 7.55 20.07
C ASN A 8 -17.52 7.18 19.48
N ALA A 9 -17.45 6.96 18.16
CA ALA A 9 -16.21 6.68 17.45
C ALA A 9 -15.22 7.85 17.54
N GLU A 10 -15.67 9.07 17.27
CA GLU A 10 -14.85 10.29 17.39
C GLU A 10 -14.40 10.54 18.84
N ARG A 11 -15.27 10.28 19.82
CA ARG A 11 -14.93 10.40 21.22
C ARG A 11 -13.83 9.41 21.60
N TRP A 12 -13.99 8.15 21.26
CA TRP A 12 -12.97 7.12 21.52
C TRP A 12 -11.63 7.53 20.88
N ALA A 13 -11.64 7.90 19.61
CA ALA A 13 -10.43 8.31 18.90
C ALA A 13 -9.71 9.50 19.53
N ARG A 14 -10.47 10.47 20.07
CA ARG A 14 -9.93 11.62 20.79
C ARG A 14 -9.35 11.24 22.16
N ASP A 15 -9.98 10.27 22.81
CA ASP A 15 -9.62 9.86 24.17
C ASP A 15 -8.46 8.85 24.22
N VAL A 16 -8.07 8.25 23.06
CA VAL A 16 -6.89 7.38 22.94
C VAL A 16 -5.64 8.09 23.43
N ARG A 17 -4.96 7.49 24.42
CA ARG A 17 -3.72 7.99 25.05
C ARG A 17 -2.55 7.05 24.82
N THR A 18 -2.79 5.75 24.79
CA THR A 18 -1.74 4.73 24.73
C THR A 18 -2.04 3.68 23.68
N ILE A 19 -1.08 3.47 22.79
CA ILE A 19 -1.10 2.40 21.79
C ILE A 19 0.10 1.50 22.05
N ARG A 20 -0.12 0.17 22.15
CA ARG A 20 1.00 -0.78 22.13
C ARG A 20 1.18 -1.34 20.72
N VAL A 21 2.40 -1.21 20.20
CA VAL A 21 2.82 -1.76 18.91
C VAL A 21 3.63 -3.02 19.17
N ILE A 22 3.18 -4.15 18.65
CA ILE A 22 3.82 -5.44 18.80
C ILE A 22 4.48 -5.86 17.48
N GLY A 23 5.78 -6.09 17.52
CA GLY A 23 6.63 -6.21 16.34
C GLY A 23 7.23 -4.86 15.97
N THR A 24 8.56 -4.71 16.17
CA THR A 24 9.28 -3.44 16.00
C THR A 24 10.08 -3.35 14.70
N GLY A 25 9.73 -4.16 13.71
CA GLY A 25 10.27 -4.09 12.35
C GLY A 25 9.94 -2.77 11.65
N ALA A 26 10.14 -2.74 10.32
CA ALA A 26 9.93 -1.54 9.52
C ALA A 26 8.52 -0.93 9.67
N MET A 27 7.48 -1.76 9.75
CA MET A 27 6.10 -1.30 9.93
C MET A 27 5.86 -0.83 11.36
N GLY A 28 6.16 -1.64 12.37
CA GLY A 28 5.88 -1.30 13.76
C GLY A 28 6.59 -0.03 14.25
N ARG A 29 7.89 0.14 13.93
CA ARG A 29 8.59 1.39 14.26
C ARG A 29 8.01 2.61 13.56
N GLY A 30 7.50 2.44 12.31
CA GLY A 30 6.82 3.51 11.58
C GLY A 30 5.47 3.87 12.19
N ILE A 31 4.69 2.89 12.66
CA ILE A 31 3.42 3.09 13.37
C ILE A 31 3.68 3.80 14.71
N ALA A 32 4.70 3.36 15.46
CA ALA A 32 5.10 4.00 16.70
C ALA A 32 5.55 5.46 16.49
N GLN A 33 6.31 5.74 15.41
CA GLN A 33 6.70 7.11 15.03
C GLN A 33 5.48 7.98 14.76
N LEU A 34 4.50 7.47 14.00
CA LEU A 34 3.27 8.18 13.68
C LEU A 34 2.46 8.49 14.94
N ALA A 35 2.25 7.50 15.80
CA ALA A 35 1.52 7.65 17.06
C ALA A 35 2.17 8.68 17.98
N ALA A 36 3.49 8.59 18.18
CA ALA A 36 4.25 9.52 19.04
C ALA A 36 4.22 10.96 18.50
N ALA A 37 4.34 11.15 17.19
CA ALA A 37 4.20 12.46 16.54
C ALA A 37 2.78 13.03 16.67
N GLY A 38 1.76 12.16 16.60
CA GLY A 38 0.35 12.49 16.76
C GLY A 38 -0.11 12.68 18.22
N GLY A 39 0.82 12.71 19.19
CA GLY A 39 0.53 12.99 20.60
C GLY A 39 0.03 11.79 21.40
N VAL A 40 0.21 10.58 20.90
CA VAL A 40 -0.16 9.31 21.54
C VAL A 40 1.08 8.61 22.07
N THR A 41 1.01 8.07 23.28
CA THR A 41 2.08 7.23 23.82
C THR A 41 2.15 5.94 23.04
N ALA A 42 3.32 5.63 22.49
CA ALA A 42 3.59 4.39 21.76
C ALA A 42 4.45 3.47 22.63
N GLU A 43 3.86 2.42 23.15
CA GLU A 43 4.57 1.31 23.78
C GLU A 43 5.06 0.36 22.68
N LEU A 44 6.36 0.04 22.70
CA LEU A 44 6.97 -0.85 21.72
C LEU A 44 7.33 -2.18 22.37
N ALA A 45 6.88 -3.26 21.78
CA ALA A 45 7.13 -4.62 22.24
C ALA A 45 7.55 -5.53 21.09
N ASP A 46 8.50 -6.41 21.34
CA ASP A 46 8.98 -7.43 20.38
C ASP A 46 9.39 -8.68 21.16
N VAL A 47 9.40 -9.83 20.49
CA VAL A 47 9.96 -11.07 21.07
C VAL A 47 11.48 -10.98 21.26
N ARG A 48 12.14 -10.02 20.62
CA ARG A 48 13.55 -9.68 20.80
C ARG A 48 13.65 -8.30 21.47
N PRO A 49 13.96 -8.24 22.77
CA PRO A 49 14.04 -6.96 23.49
C PRO A 49 15.03 -5.96 22.87
N GLU A 50 16.12 -6.43 22.29
CA GLU A 50 17.10 -5.59 21.59
C GLU A 50 16.48 -4.88 20.38
N ALA A 51 15.56 -5.51 19.66
CA ALA A 51 14.87 -4.89 18.52
C ALA A 51 13.98 -3.71 18.96
N VAL A 52 13.47 -3.74 20.20
CA VAL A 52 12.72 -2.61 20.78
C VAL A 52 13.63 -1.40 20.97
N VAL A 53 14.82 -1.62 21.52
CA VAL A 53 15.83 -0.55 21.74
C VAL A 53 16.24 0.06 20.39
N GLU A 54 16.61 -0.79 19.44
CA GLU A 54 16.96 -0.36 18.06
C GLU A 54 15.84 0.46 17.40
N ALA A 55 14.58 0.06 17.60
CA ALA A 55 13.44 0.77 17.05
C ALA A 55 13.26 2.16 17.68
N VAL A 56 13.40 2.28 19.00
CA VAL A 56 13.32 3.56 19.71
C VAL A 56 14.44 4.51 19.28
N GLU A 57 15.65 4.00 19.16
CA GLU A 57 16.81 4.77 18.66
C GLU A 57 16.59 5.24 17.23
N TYR A 58 16.15 4.34 16.35
CA TYR A 58 15.85 4.66 14.96
C TYR A 58 14.79 5.77 14.85
N VAL A 59 13.66 5.63 15.55
CA VAL A 59 12.56 6.61 15.51
C VAL A 59 13.01 7.94 16.10
N SER A 60 13.77 7.92 17.19
CA SER A 60 14.35 9.12 17.81
C SER A 60 15.26 9.85 16.83
N GLY A 61 16.14 9.12 16.13
CA GLY A 61 17.00 9.68 15.09
C GLY A 61 16.23 10.22 13.87
N MET A 62 15.05 9.67 13.59
CA MET A 62 14.17 10.23 12.53
C MET A 62 13.57 11.57 12.94
N PHE A 63 13.17 11.75 14.21
CA PHE A 63 12.73 13.05 14.73
C PHE A 63 13.86 14.08 14.66
N ASP A 64 15.11 13.71 15.02
CA ASP A 64 16.27 14.61 14.89
C ASP A 64 16.50 15.04 13.44
N LYS A 65 16.38 14.12 12.49
CA LYS A 65 16.46 14.44 11.05
C LYS A 65 15.35 15.38 10.59
N LEU A 66 14.15 15.28 11.14
CA LEU A 66 13.04 16.20 10.83
C LEU A 66 13.33 17.60 11.35
N VAL A 67 13.86 17.73 12.56
CA VAL A 67 14.31 19.02 13.13
C VAL A 67 15.42 19.62 12.30
N ALA A 68 16.46 18.85 11.97
CA ALA A 68 17.58 19.32 11.15
C ALA A 68 17.16 19.80 9.75
N LYS A 69 16.05 19.27 9.21
CA LYS A 69 15.45 19.68 7.93
C LYS A 69 14.41 20.80 8.07
N GLY A 70 14.21 21.36 9.25
CA GLY A 70 13.19 22.39 9.52
C GLY A 70 11.75 21.93 9.29
N ARG A 71 11.47 20.61 9.43
CA ARG A 71 10.14 20.01 9.23
C ARG A 71 9.41 19.71 10.53
N MET A 72 10.06 19.90 11.67
CA MET A 72 9.52 19.69 13.02
C MET A 72 10.27 20.58 13.99
N ASP A 73 9.56 21.17 14.95
CA ASP A 73 10.19 21.94 16.00
C ASP A 73 10.91 21.06 17.02
N ALA A 74 11.99 21.57 17.61
CA ALA A 74 12.79 20.79 18.56
C ALA A 74 11.99 20.38 19.81
N ALA A 75 11.07 21.25 20.27
CA ALA A 75 10.19 20.95 21.40
C ALA A 75 9.20 19.82 21.07
N ASP A 76 8.61 19.84 19.87
CA ASP A 76 7.69 18.79 19.40
C ASP A 76 8.43 17.46 19.23
N ALA A 77 9.64 17.48 18.70
CA ALA A 77 10.49 16.29 18.57
C ALA A 77 10.84 15.70 19.95
N ALA A 78 11.20 16.54 20.91
CA ALA A 78 11.47 16.09 22.29
C ALA A 78 10.23 15.47 22.93
N ALA A 79 9.07 16.10 22.77
CA ALA A 79 7.80 15.59 23.25
C ALA A 79 7.40 14.26 22.58
N ALA A 80 7.61 14.12 21.27
CA ALA A 80 7.38 12.87 20.54
C ALA A 80 8.30 11.75 21.01
N LYS A 81 9.60 12.02 21.20
CA LYS A 81 10.55 11.05 21.75
C LYS A 81 10.13 10.57 23.15
N ALA A 82 9.66 11.48 24.01
CA ALA A 82 9.21 11.13 25.37
C ALA A 82 7.98 10.21 25.39
N ARG A 83 7.23 10.12 24.27
CA ARG A 83 6.07 9.22 24.12
C ARG A 83 6.47 7.82 23.64
N LEU A 84 7.72 7.60 23.21
CA LEU A 84 8.21 6.26 22.85
C LEU A 84 8.58 5.53 24.13
N ARG A 85 7.88 4.45 24.43
CA ARG A 85 8.09 3.64 25.64
C ARG A 85 8.47 2.22 25.28
N PRO A 86 9.72 1.81 25.51
CA PRO A 86 10.08 0.40 25.39
C PRO A 86 9.43 -0.37 26.54
N VAL A 87 8.69 -1.45 26.22
CA VAL A 87 8.06 -2.32 27.22
C VAL A 87 8.58 -3.76 27.16
N GLY A 88 9.45 -4.06 26.22
CA GLY A 88 10.10 -5.37 26.10
C GLY A 88 9.21 -6.39 25.37
N GLU A 89 8.79 -7.44 26.08
CA GLU A 89 8.04 -8.54 25.46
C GLU A 89 6.58 -8.19 25.16
N PRO A 90 5.95 -8.86 24.16
CA PRO A 90 4.59 -8.58 23.72
C PRO A 90 3.53 -8.62 24.82
N LEU A 91 3.66 -9.55 25.76
CA LEU A 91 2.72 -9.77 26.86
C LEU A 91 3.17 -9.16 28.19
N THR A 92 4.19 -8.30 28.19
CA THR A 92 4.52 -7.49 29.36
C THR A 92 3.23 -6.84 29.92
N PRO A 93 3.01 -6.86 31.25
CA PRO A 93 1.76 -6.40 31.82
C PRO A 93 1.26 -5.08 31.21
N PHE A 94 -0.03 -5.05 30.88
CA PHE A 94 -0.67 -3.87 30.33
C PHE A 94 -1.15 -2.97 31.46
N GLY A 95 -0.81 -1.67 31.33
CA GLY A 95 -1.50 -0.61 32.06
C GLY A 95 -2.76 -0.18 31.31
N GLU A 96 -3.06 1.09 31.33
CA GLU A 96 -4.08 1.66 30.44
C GLU A 96 -3.57 1.60 28.99
N CYS A 97 -4.22 0.78 28.18
CA CYS A 97 -3.91 0.62 26.77
C CYS A 97 -5.21 0.62 25.97
N ASP A 98 -5.36 1.60 25.09
CA ASP A 98 -6.59 1.79 24.31
C ASP A 98 -6.61 0.95 23.06
N LEU A 99 -5.43 0.72 22.45
CA LEU A 99 -5.27 0.02 21.19
C LEU A 99 -3.99 -0.80 21.19
N VAL A 100 -4.06 -2.04 20.76
CA VAL A 100 -2.88 -2.84 20.37
C VAL A 100 -2.83 -2.94 18.87
N VAL A 101 -1.70 -2.61 18.26
CA VAL A 101 -1.45 -2.79 16.84
C VAL A 101 -0.38 -3.85 16.65
N GLU A 102 -0.75 -4.97 16.04
CA GLU A 102 0.15 -6.05 15.70
C GLU A 102 0.81 -5.80 14.34
N ALA A 103 2.13 -5.89 14.30
CA ALA A 103 2.97 -5.75 13.10
C ALA A 103 4.10 -6.79 13.08
N VAL A 104 3.80 -8.03 13.48
CA VAL A 104 4.72 -9.17 13.45
C VAL A 104 4.78 -9.80 12.05
N ARG A 105 5.53 -10.91 11.91
CA ARG A 105 5.64 -11.62 10.63
C ARG A 105 4.26 -12.01 10.07
N GLU A 106 4.16 -12.06 8.75
CA GLU A 106 2.91 -12.36 8.03
C GLU A 106 2.68 -13.88 7.99
N ASP A 107 2.22 -14.41 9.11
CA ASP A 107 1.97 -15.84 9.33
C ASP A 107 0.70 -16.03 10.16
N MET A 108 -0.23 -16.83 9.65
CA MET A 108 -1.56 -16.98 10.24
C MET A 108 -1.54 -17.54 11.66
N ASP A 109 -0.74 -18.57 11.88
CA ASP A 109 -0.72 -19.25 13.18
C ASP A 109 -0.05 -18.35 14.23
N THR A 110 1.03 -17.70 13.87
CA THR A 110 1.71 -16.70 14.74
C THR A 110 0.73 -15.60 15.18
N LYS A 111 -0.04 -15.05 14.23
CA LYS A 111 -1.01 -13.98 14.56
C LYS A 111 -2.16 -14.48 15.43
N ARG A 112 -2.70 -15.66 15.14
CA ARG A 112 -3.75 -16.28 15.94
C ARG A 112 -3.32 -16.56 17.38
N GLU A 113 -2.16 -17.15 17.55
CA GLU A 113 -1.56 -17.43 18.87
C GLU A 113 -1.34 -16.13 19.65
N LEU A 114 -0.77 -15.14 18.99
CA LEU A 114 -0.54 -13.82 19.61
C LEU A 114 -1.84 -13.16 20.06
N PHE A 115 -2.84 -13.08 19.18
CA PHE A 115 -4.12 -12.45 19.54
C PHE A 115 -4.89 -13.21 20.59
N ALA A 116 -4.85 -14.55 20.60
CA ALA A 116 -5.44 -15.36 21.66
C ALA A 116 -4.76 -15.14 23.04
N ALA A 117 -3.47 -14.85 23.05
CA ALA A 117 -2.75 -14.48 24.26
C ALA A 117 -3.05 -13.03 24.69
N LEU A 118 -3.06 -12.09 23.73
CA LEU A 118 -3.37 -10.68 23.95
C LEU A 118 -4.78 -10.49 24.52
N GLU A 119 -5.77 -11.17 23.98
CA GLU A 119 -7.16 -11.09 24.46
C GLU A 119 -7.29 -11.31 25.96
N LYS A 120 -6.46 -12.20 26.53
CA LYS A 120 -6.44 -12.52 27.96
C LYS A 120 -5.63 -11.52 28.79
N ALA A 121 -4.69 -10.84 28.17
CA ALA A 121 -3.74 -9.98 28.84
C ALA A 121 -4.17 -8.50 28.88
N VAL A 122 -4.91 -8.04 27.85
CA VAL A 122 -5.31 -6.64 27.73
C VAL A 122 -6.58 -6.32 28.50
N PRO A 123 -6.79 -5.05 28.94
CA PRO A 123 -8.05 -4.60 29.48
C PRO A 123 -9.23 -4.88 28.54
N ALA A 124 -10.41 -5.15 29.10
CA ALA A 124 -11.60 -5.53 28.32
C ALA A 124 -12.05 -4.49 27.27
N GLY A 125 -11.73 -3.22 27.48
CA GLY A 125 -12.04 -2.11 26.54
C GLY A 125 -11.01 -1.88 25.46
N THR A 126 -9.88 -2.59 25.47
CA THR A 126 -8.79 -2.41 24.49
C THR A 126 -9.23 -2.92 23.11
N VAL A 127 -9.07 -2.09 22.08
CA VAL A 127 -9.25 -2.50 20.69
C VAL A 127 -8.01 -3.23 20.22
N LEU A 128 -8.19 -4.29 19.44
CA LEU A 128 -7.12 -5.06 18.82
C LEU A 128 -7.07 -4.75 17.32
N ALA A 129 -5.89 -4.52 16.77
CA ALA A 129 -5.72 -4.26 15.35
C ALA A 129 -4.57 -5.07 14.78
N THR A 130 -4.76 -5.66 13.60
CA THR A 130 -3.70 -6.34 12.85
C THR A 130 -3.26 -5.48 11.65
N ASN A 131 -1.95 -5.36 11.45
CA ASN A 131 -1.38 -4.68 10.27
C ASN A 131 -1.11 -5.67 9.13
N THR A 132 -1.82 -6.78 9.07
CA THR A 132 -1.70 -7.75 7.96
C THR A 132 -1.93 -7.08 6.61
N SER A 133 -1.22 -7.53 5.58
CA SER A 133 -1.38 -7.07 4.20
C SER A 133 -2.15 -8.04 3.31
N SER A 134 -2.30 -9.30 3.75
CA SER A 134 -2.79 -10.39 2.91
C SER A 134 -3.67 -11.42 3.62
N LEU A 135 -3.57 -11.51 4.95
CA LEU A 135 -4.33 -12.51 5.72
C LEU A 135 -5.73 -12.00 6.05
N PRO A 136 -6.78 -12.82 5.91
CA PRO A 136 -8.14 -12.41 6.26
C PRO A 136 -8.26 -12.06 7.75
N VAL A 137 -8.72 -10.84 8.05
CA VAL A 137 -8.95 -10.36 9.42
C VAL A 137 -9.92 -11.26 10.16
N THR A 138 -10.97 -11.70 9.49
CA THR A 138 -11.95 -12.67 10.01
C THR A 138 -11.27 -13.97 10.46
N ALA A 139 -10.31 -14.49 9.68
CA ALA A 139 -9.62 -15.72 10.00
C ALA A 139 -8.63 -15.56 11.17
N ILE A 140 -8.01 -14.39 11.31
CA ILE A 140 -7.17 -14.06 12.47
C ILE A 140 -8.04 -13.99 13.73
N ALA A 141 -9.22 -13.37 13.64
CA ALA A 141 -10.14 -13.21 14.77
C ALA A 141 -10.86 -14.50 15.18
N ALA A 142 -10.92 -15.51 14.31
CA ALA A 142 -11.74 -16.72 14.51
C ALA A 142 -11.50 -17.47 15.84
N PRO A 143 -10.25 -17.61 16.37
CA PRO A 143 -10.01 -18.31 17.62
C PRO A 143 -10.29 -17.48 18.88
N LEU A 144 -10.61 -16.19 18.76
CA LEU A 144 -10.86 -15.32 19.90
C LEU A 144 -12.21 -15.62 20.56
N THR A 145 -12.27 -15.46 21.86
CA THR A 145 -13.51 -15.55 22.65
C THR A 145 -14.43 -14.38 22.33
N ASP A 146 -13.85 -13.18 22.18
CA ASP A 146 -14.52 -11.96 21.75
C ASP A 146 -13.88 -11.37 20.49
N PRO A 147 -14.18 -11.94 19.30
CA PRO A 147 -13.65 -11.44 18.03
C PRO A 147 -14.17 -10.05 17.66
N SER A 148 -15.16 -9.53 18.39
CA SER A 148 -15.74 -8.22 18.08
C SER A 148 -14.77 -7.06 18.29
N ARG A 149 -13.71 -7.26 19.08
CA ARG A 149 -12.69 -6.26 19.39
C ARG A 149 -11.56 -6.16 18.36
N LEU A 150 -11.49 -7.09 17.39
CA LEU A 150 -10.41 -7.13 16.41
C LEU A 150 -10.83 -6.57 15.06
N ALA A 151 -9.97 -5.72 14.49
CA ALA A 151 -10.09 -5.16 13.15
C ALA A 151 -8.73 -5.18 12.43
N GLY A 152 -8.72 -4.99 11.12
CA GLY A 152 -7.53 -4.69 10.34
C GLY A 152 -7.22 -3.18 10.35
N LEU A 153 -5.95 -2.84 10.50
CA LEU A 153 -5.44 -1.48 10.40
C LEU A 153 -4.15 -1.52 9.58
N HIS A 154 -4.30 -1.52 8.27
CA HIS A 154 -3.22 -1.78 7.33
C HIS A 154 -2.55 -0.48 6.88
N PHE A 155 -1.33 -0.28 7.35
CA PHE A 155 -0.44 0.80 6.96
C PHE A 155 0.45 0.40 5.79
N PHE A 156 0.94 1.38 5.04
CA PHE A 156 1.85 1.18 3.91
C PHE A 156 3.25 1.69 4.23
N ASN A 157 4.26 0.97 3.75
CA ASN A 157 5.67 1.33 3.95
C ASN A 157 6.13 2.42 2.94
N PRO A 158 6.82 3.49 3.35
CA PRO A 158 7.15 3.89 4.73
C PRO A 158 5.96 4.59 5.44
N VAL A 159 5.58 4.12 6.62
CA VAL A 159 4.38 4.60 7.34
C VAL A 159 4.32 6.13 7.46
N PRO A 160 5.37 6.88 7.83
CA PRO A 160 5.28 8.33 7.98
C PRO A 160 5.09 9.09 6.65
N LEU A 161 5.29 8.44 5.50
CA LEU A 161 5.20 9.06 4.17
C LEU A 161 3.95 8.63 3.40
N MET A 162 3.53 7.40 3.61
CA MET A 162 2.36 6.80 2.95
C MET A 162 1.13 7.09 3.79
N ARG A 163 0.41 8.15 3.44
CA ARG A 163 -0.71 8.63 4.27
C ARG A 163 -1.94 7.74 4.26
N LEU A 164 -2.09 6.88 3.27
CA LEU A 164 -3.25 5.99 3.16
C LEU A 164 -3.16 4.87 4.20
N VAL A 165 -4.28 4.60 4.88
CA VAL A 165 -4.43 3.49 5.83
C VAL A 165 -5.76 2.79 5.54
N GLU A 166 -5.72 1.48 5.30
CA GLU A 166 -6.93 0.69 5.16
C GLU A 166 -7.45 0.26 6.53
N VAL A 167 -8.74 0.44 6.75
CA VAL A 167 -9.46 -0.01 7.93
C VAL A 167 -10.39 -1.14 7.51
N ILE A 168 -10.19 -2.33 8.05
CA ILE A 168 -10.85 -3.55 7.60
C ILE A 168 -11.67 -4.13 8.75
N ALA A 169 -12.98 -4.22 8.57
CA ALA A 169 -13.86 -4.95 9.48
C ALA A 169 -13.83 -6.44 9.14
N GLY A 170 -13.46 -7.29 10.09
CA GLY A 170 -13.73 -8.72 9.99
C GLY A 170 -15.23 -8.99 10.17
N ALA A 171 -15.68 -10.21 9.86
CA ALA A 171 -17.09 -10.57 9.85
C ALA A 171 -17.80 -10.39 11.22
N ARG A 172 -17.04 -10.37 12.32
CA ARG A 172 -17.55 -10.21 13.69
C ARG A 172 -17.08 -8.94 14.39
N THR A 173 -16.32 -8.10 13.73
CA THR A 173 -15.85 -6.81 14.27
C THR A 173 -17.06 -5.95 14.68
N ALA A 174 -17.03 -5.37 15.87
CA ALA A 174 -18.09 -4.48 16.34
C ALA A 174 -18.19 -3.24 15.44
N GLY A 175 -19.40 -2.88 15.04
CA GLY A 175 -19.65 -1.87 13.99
C GLY A 175 -19.09 -0.48 14.27
N TRP A 176 -18.83 -0.12 15.54
CA TRP A 176 -18.24 1.16 15.92
C TRP A 176 -16.71 1.21 15.75
N ILE A 177 -16.01 0.07 15.75
CA ILE A 177 -14.55 -0.01 15.74
C ILE A 177 -13.95 0.52 14.42
N PRO A 178 -14.44 0.16 13.23
CA PRO A 178 -13.88 0.71 11.98
C PRO A 178 -13.94 2.23 11.92
N ASP A 179 -15.05 2.84 12.34
CA ASP A 179 -15.20 4.29 12.35
C ASP A 179 -14.30 4.95 13.40
N ALA A 180 -14.13 4.32 14.57
CA ALA A 180 -13.23 4.78 15.62
C ALA A 180 -11.76 4.73 15.18
N LEU A 181 -11.32 3.65 14.54
CA LEU A 181 -9.98 3.53 13.97
C LEU A 181 -9.77 4.55 12.84
N ALA A 182 -10.76 4.75 11.98
CA ALA A 182 -10.71 5.78 10.93
C ALA A 182 -10.57 7.19 11.52
N ALA A 183 -11.31 7.51 12.57
CA ALA A 183 -11.19 8.80 13.26
C ALA A 183 -9.80 8.97 13.91
N LEU A 184 -9.25 7.90 14.52
CA LEU A 184 -7.90 7.91 15.07
C LEU A 184 -6.85 8.13 13.97
N VAL A 185 -6.95 7.45 12.84
CA VAL A 185 -6.04 7.60 11.69
C VAL A 185 -6.04 9.04 11.20
N ARG A 186 -7.22 9.70 11.08
CA ARG A 186 -7.32 11.13 10.72
C ARG A 186 -6.65 12.02 11.76
N ARG A 187 -6.88 11.76 13.06
CA ARG A 187 -6.22 12.48 14.16
C ARG A 187 -4.69 12.39 14.05
N LEU A 188 -4.17 11.25 13.64
CA LEU A 188 -2.73 11.04 13.44
C LEU A 188 -2.20 11.64 12.12
N GLY A 189 -3.04 12.31 11.32
CA GLY A 189 -2.66 13.00 10.08
C GLY A 189 -2.59 12.11 8.85
N HIS A 190 -3.22 10.94 8.89
CA HIS A 190 -3.34 10.02 7.78
C HIS A 190 -4.76 9.95 7.23
N GLU A 191 -4.92 9.33 6.04
CA GLU A 191 -6.17 9.23 5.31
C GLU A 191 -6.71 7.79 5.41
N PRO A 192 -7.75 7.53 6.21
CA PRO A 192 -8.34 6.21 6.32
C PRO A 192 -9.25 5.91 5.14
N VAL A 193 -9.26 4.66 4.71
CA VAL A 193 -10.23 4.11 3.76
C VAL A 193 -10.80 2.81 4.33
N HIS A 194 -12.12 2.67 4.32
CA HIS A 194 -12.75 1.41 4.67
C HIS A 194 -12.59 0.42 3.52
N ALA A 195 -12.05 -0.75 3.81
CA ALA A 195 -11.83 -1.82 2.85
C ALA A 195 -12.55 -3.10 3.30
N PRO A 196 -13.07 -3.91 2.37
CA PRO A 196 -13.63 -5.21 2.69
C PRO A 196 -12.52 -6.15 3.17
N ASP A 197 -12.87 -7.13 4.02
CA ASP A 197 -11.99 -8.24 4.39
C ASP A 197 -11.92 -9.26 3.23
N ALA A 198 -11.24 -8.83 2.17
CA ALA A 198 -11.09 -9.57 0.93
C ALA A 198 -9.59 -9.70 0.58
N PRO A 199 -9.18 -10.68 -0.21
CA PRO A 199 -7.77 -10.90 -0.55
C PRO A 199 -7.12 -9.66 -1.17
N GLY A 200 -6.08 -9.13 -0.51
CA GLY A 200 -5.39 -7.91 -0.92
C GLY A 200 -6.15 -6.62 -0.61
N PHE A 201 -7.23 -6.69 0.16
CA PHE A 201 -8.08 -5.57 0.56
C PHE A 201 -8.46 -4.66 -0.62
N LEU A 202 -8.22 -3.35 -0.55
CA LEU A 202 -8.52 -2.42 -1.64
C LEU A 202 -7.29 -2.14 -2.50
N VAL A 203 -6.16 -1.74 -1.88
CA VAL A 203 -4.99 -1.22 -2.61
C VAL A 203 -4.24 -2.33 -3.34
N ASN A 204 -3.94 -3.43 -2.63
CA ASN A 204 -3.26 -4.55 -3.25
C ASN A 204 -4.14 -5.22 -4.32
N HIS A 205 -5.44 -5.32 -4.09
CA HIS A 205 -6.37 -5.84 -5.09
C HIS A 205 -6.45 -4.94 -6.32
N ALA A 206 -6.68 -3.63 -6.15
CA ALA A 206 -6.77 -2.68 -7.27
C ALA A 206 -5.46 -2.59 -8.06
N GLY A 207 -4.31 -2.57 -7.34
CA GLY A 207 -3.00 -2.54 -7.96
C GLY A 207 -2.68 -3.79 -8.77
N ARG A 208 -3.31 -4.94 -8.47
CA ARG A 208 -3.07 -6.18 -9.24
C ARG A 208 -3.47 -6.06 -10.69
N GLY A 209 -4.55 -5.36 -11.01
CA GLY A 209 -4.98 -5.19 -12.40
C GLY A 209 -3.87 -4.65 -13.31
N LEU A 210 -3.14 -3.61 -12.86
CA LEU A 210 -2.02 -3.05 -13.61
C LEU A 210 -0.84 -4.03 -13.70
N VAL A 211 -0.51 -4.70 -12.58
CA VAL A 211 0.64 -5.60 -12.51
C VAL A 211 0.40 -6.89 -13.28
N THR A 212 -0.79 -7.50 -13.20
CA THR A 212 -1.11 -8.71 -13.94
C THR A 212 -1.14 -8.45 -15.44
N GLU A 213 -1.68 -7.31 -15.88
CA GLU A 213 -1.68 -6.90 -17.28
C GLU A 213 -0.26 -6.65 -17.81
N THR A 214 0.57 -5.97 -17.02
CA THR A 214 2.00 -5.80 -17.31
C THR A 214 2.71 -7.15 -17.55
N MET A 215 2.50 -8.09 -16.62
CA MET A 215 3.09 -9.41 -16.72
C MET A 215 2.58 -10.19 -17.94
N GLN A 216 1.32 -10.00 -18.34
CA GLN A 216 0.74 -10.60 -19.52
C GLN A 216 1.40 -10.03 -20.79
N ILE A 217 1.52 -8.71 -20.91
CA ILE A 217 2.19 -8.03 -22.02
C ILE A 217 3.64 -8.54 -22.18
N LEU A 218 4.37 -8.66 -21.07
CA LEU A 218 5.73 -9.21 -21.07
C LEU A 218 5.77 -10.68 -21.50
N SER A 219 4.81 -11.49 -21.06
CA SER A 219 4.76 -12.92 -21.42
C SER A 219 4.43 -13.16 -22.89
N GLU A 220 3.73 -12.23 -23.51
CA GLU A 220 3.39 -12.23 -24.94
C GLU A 220 4.52 -11.65 -25.81
N GLY A 221 5.54 -11.05 -25.20
CA GLY A 221 6.61 -10.38 -25.93
C GLY A 221 6.13 -9.14 -26.71
N ALA A 222 5.00 -8.54 -26.28
CA ALA A 222 4.39 -7.43 -27.00
C ALA A 222 5.09 -6.08 -26.71
N ALA A 223 5.76 -5.94 -25.57
CA ALA A 223 6.55 -4.75 -25.22
C ALA A 223 7.63 -5.10 -24.20
N GLU A 224 8.69 -4.28 -24.16
CA GLU A 224 9.75 -4.37 -23.16
C GLU A 224 9.36 -3.66 -21.86
N PRO A 225 9.97 -4.00 -20.70
CA PRO A 225 9.69 -3.36 -19.42
C PRO A 225 9.74 -1.85 -19.47
N VAL A 226 10.72 -1.29 -20.18
CA VAL A 226 10.93 0.17 -20.29
C VAL A 226 9.78 0.85 -21.02
N ASP A 227 9.22 0.23 -22.06
CA ASP A 227 8.12 0.82 -22.84
C ASP A 227 6.81 0.81 -22.03
N ILE A 228 6.55 -0.30 -21.32
CA ILE A 228 5.40 -0.41 -20.43
C ILE A 228 5.46 0.68 -19.34
N ASP A 229 6.62 0.85 -18.71
CA ASP A 229 6.80 1.83 -17.63
C ASP A 229 6.71 3.27 -18.16
N ARG A 230 7.23 3.56 -19.34
CA ARG A 230 7.08 4.87 -20.01
C ARG A 230 5.61 5.17 -20.29
N ILE A 231 4.87 4.22 -20.87
CA ILE A 231 3.43 4.38 -21.11
C ILE A 231 2.70 4.63 -19.79
N ALA A 232 3.02 3.90 -18.73
CA ALA A 232 2.41 4.08 -17.43
C ALA A 232 2.68 5.48 -16.86
N ARG A 233 3.90 6.00 -16.98
CA ARG A 233 4.23 7.35 -16.51
C ARG A 233 3.64 8.44 -17.40
N ASP A 234 3.82 8.35 -18.70
CA ASP A 234 3.56 9.45 -19.63
C ASP A 234 2.09 9.54 -20.08
N VAL A 235 1.42 8.40 -20.15
CA VAL A 235 0.01 8.31 -20.60
C VAL A 235 -0.96 8.19 -19.43
N LEU A 236 -0.66 7.33 -18.45
CA LEU A 236 -1.53 7.14 -17.29
C LEU A 236 -1.23 8.14 -16.16
N GLY A 237 -0.11 8.88 -16.23
CA GLY A 237 0.28 9.87 -15.23
C GLY A 237 0.74 9.27 -13.90
N LEU A 238 1.18 8.02 -13.90
CA LEU A 238 1.72 7.38 -12.70
C LEU A 238 3.11 7.93 -12.37
N LYS A 239 3.46 8.04 -11.10
CA LYS A 239 4.80 8.48 -10.67
C LYS A 239 5.88 7.44 -10.98
N MET A 240 5.50 6.16 -11.06
CA MET A 240 6.38 5.02 -11.26
C MET A 240 5.66 4.00 -12.16
N GLY A 241 6.40 3.37 -13.06
CA GLY A 241 5.86 2.28 -13.86
C GLY A 241 5.72 0.99 -13.07
N PRO A 242 4.91 0.03 -13.56
CA PRO A 242 4.64 -1.22 -12.85
C PRO A 242 5.87 -2.13 -12.72
N CYS A 243 6.79 -2.15 -13.69
CA CYS A 243 8.04 -2.92 -13.59
C CYS A 243 8.99 -2.30 -12.57
N GLU A 244 9.10 -0.96 -12.54
CA GLU A 244 9.85 -0.24 -11.49
C GLU A 244 9.27 -0.49 -10.09
N LEU A 245 7.94 -0.53 -9.97
CA LEU A 245 7.28 -0.80 -8.70
C LEU A 245 7.59 -2.21 -8.19
N LEU A 246 7.59 -3.20 -9.07
CA LEU A 246 7.96 -4.57 -8.74
C LEU A 246 9.42 -4.70 -8.32
N ASP A 247 10.32 -3.99 -8.99
CA ASP A 247 11.75 -3.94 -8.63
C ASP A 247 11.98 -3.21 -7.29
N LEU A 248 11.17 -2.20 -6.98
CA LEU A 248 11.23 -1.46 -5.71
C LEU A 248 10.76 -2.32 -4.53
N THR A 249 9.65 -3.03 -4.69
CA THR A 249 9.07 -3.88 -3.64
C THR A 249 9.79 -5.21 -3.49
N GLY A 250 10.34 -5.70 -4.57
CA GLY A 250 10.98 -7.00 -4.68
C GLY A 250 9.98 -8.10 -5.07
N LEU A 251 10.38 -8.93 -6.05
CA LEU A 251 9.52 -10.01 -6.55
C LEU A 251 9.26 -11.11 -5.52
N ASP A 252 10.16 -11.33 -4.58
CA ASP A 252 9.97 -12.26 -3.44
C ASP A 252 8.88 -11.81 -2.46
N VAL A 253 8.53 -10.52 -2.46
CA VAL A 253 7.38 -9.98 -1.72
C VAL A 253 6.15 -9.93 -2.64
N SER A 254 6.30 -9.36 -3.83
CA SER A 254 5.17 -9.07 -4.70
C SER A 254 4.54 -10.32 -5.32
N HIS A 255 5.35 -11.33 -5.69
CA HIS A 255 4.84 -12.53 -6.32
C HIS A 255 4.01 -13.42 -5.39
N PRO A 256 4.43 -13.72 -4.14
CA PRO A 256 3.59 -14.43 -3.18
C PRO A 256 2.28 -13.71 -2.86
N VAL A 257 2.29 -12.37 -2.80
CA VAL A 257 1.05 -11.59 -2.63
C VAL A 257 0.12 -11.77 -3.84
N MET A 258 0.66 -11.80 -5.08
CA MET A 258 -0.15 -12.10 -6.27
C MET A 258 -0.77 -13.49 -6.20
N GLU A 259 -0.02 -14.50 -5.80
CA GLU A 259 -0.51 -15.87 -5.64
C GLU A 259 -1.59 -15.96 -4.55
N SER A 260 -1.39 -15.30 -3.41
CA SER A 260 -2.35 -15.24 -2.31
C SER A 260 -3.68 -14.58 -2.75
N VAL A 261 -3.60 -13.43 -3.42
CA VAL A 261 -4.80 -12.74 -3.94
C VAL A 261 -5.52 -13.61 -4.97
N TRP A 262 -4.82 -14.19 -5.92
CA TRP A 262 -5.40 -15.07 -6.94
C TRP A 262 -6.09 -16.30 -6.34
N THR A 263 -5.43 -16.97 -5.40
CA THR A 263 -5.98 -18.14 -4.71
C THR A 263 -7.20 -17.75 -3.87
N GLY A 264 -7.13 -16.63 -3.18
CA GLY A 264 -8.21 -16.13 -2.33
C GLY A 264 -9.46 -15.69 -3.11
N PHE A 265 -9.33 -15.35 -4.39
CA PHE A 265 -10.46 -15.13 -5.32
C PHE A 265 -10.82 -16.39 -6.12
N TYR A 266 -10.58 -17.58 -5.55
CA TYR A 266 -10.93 -18.86 -6.19
C TYR A 266 -10.37 -19.02 -7.59
N THR A 267 -9.13 -18.57 -7.79
CA THR A 267 -8.39 -18.65 -9.06
C THR A 267 -9.00 -17.84 -10.22
N GLU A 268 -9.55 -16.67 -9.91
CA GLU A 268 -10.07 -15.72 -10.92
C GLU A 268 -9.02 -15.48 -12.02
N PRO A 269 -9.31 -15.79 -13.30
CA PRO A 269 -8.32 -15.74 -14.38
C PRO A 269 -7.65 -14.37 -14.56
N ARG A 270 -8.35 -13.28 -14.30
CA ARG A 270 -7.82 -11.90 -14.43
C ARG A 270 -6.73 -11.57 -13.40
N LEU A 271 -6.68 -12.31 -12.29
CA LEU A 271 -5.72 -12.10 -11.22
C LEU A 271 -4.57 -13.13 -11.26
N ARG A 272 -4.53 -14.00 -12.26
CA ARG A 272 -3.56 -15.08 -12.35
C ARG A 272 -2.13 -14.55 -12.39
N PRO A 273 -1.26 -15.03 -11.49
CA PRO A 273 0.16 -14.70 -11.52
C PRO A 273 0.82 -15.21 -12.81
N SER A 274 1.80 -14.47 -13.30
CA SER A 274 2.52 -14.81 -14.52
C SER A 274 3.72 -15.70 -14.23
N ARG A 275 4.00 -16.63 -15.16
CA ARG A 275 5.24 -17.43 -15.18
C ARG A 275 6.49 -16.56 -15.28
N VAL A 276 6.41 -15.39 -15.93
CA VAL A 276 7.53 -14.44 -16.03
C VAL A 276 7.95 -13.95 -14.63
N GLY A 277 7.00 -13.57 -13.79
CA GLY A 277 7.28 -13.14 -12.41
C GLY A 277 7.90 -14.27 -11.58
N ARG A 278 7.35 -15.48 -11.70
CA ARG A 278 7.85 -16.64 -10.96
C ARG A 278 9.27 -17.02 -11.37
N ALA A 279 9.55 -17.13 -12.66
CA ALA A 279 10.88 -17.47 -13.16
C ALA A 279 11.94 -16.45 -12.74
N ARG A 280 11.60 -15.14 -12.76
CA ARG A 280 12.51 -14.09 -12.28
C ARG A 280 12.77 -14.20 -10.78
N MET A 281 11.75 -14.47 -9.99
CA MET A 281 11.87 -14.69 -8.55
C MET A 281 12.78 -15.89 -8.24
N GLU A 282 12.56 -17.01 -8.90
CA GLU A 282 13.38 -18.23 -8.76
C GLU A 282 14.84 -18.02 -9.22
N ALA A 283 15.07 -17.15 -10.20
CA ALA A 283 16.40 -16.76 -10.67
C ALA A 283 17.10 -15.73 -9.75
N GLY A 284 16.46 -15.26 -8.68
CA GLY A 284 17.05 -14.23 -7.81
C GLY A 284 17.02 -12.81 -8.38
N LEU A 285 16.32 -12.60 -9.52
CA LEU A 285 16.13 -11.29 -10.15
C LEU A 285 15.02 -10.51 -9.42
N LEU A 286 15.29 -10.15 -8.16
CA LEU A 286 14.26 -9.63 -7.26
C LEU A 286 14.03 -8.13 -7.39
N GLY A 287 14.92 -7.42 -8.10
CA GLY A 287 14.85 -5.99 -8.28
C GLY A 287 16.01 -5.25 -7.62
N ARG A 288 15.74 -4.02 -7.18
CA ARG A 288 16.74 -3.09 -6.66
C ARG A 288 17.60 -3.68 -5.53
N LYS A 289 17.04 -4.48 -4.66
CA LYS A 289 17.74 -5.06 -3.50
C LYS A 289 18.79 -6.11 -3.86
N THR A 290 18.66 -6.75 -5.04
CA THR A 290 19.64 -7.71 -5.56
C THR A 290 20.51 -7.12 -6.67
N GLY A 291 20.33 -5.83 -6.99
CA GLY A 291 21.05 -5.17 -8.09
C GLY A 291 20.47 -5.45 -9.47
N GLU A 292 19.52 -6.37 -9.60
CA GLU A 292 18.87 -6.72 -10.86
C GLU A 292 17.44 -7.20 -10.65
N GLY A 293 16.55 -6.78 -11.54
CA GLY A 293 15.15 -7.17 -11.62
C GLY A 293 14.66 -7.06 -13.06
N PHE A 294 13.61 -6.26 -13.30
CA PHE A 294 13.24 -5.84 -14.66
C PHE A 294 14.27 -4.89 -15.26
N TYR A 295 15.00 -4.20 -14.37
CA TYR A 295 16.11 -3.32 -14.71
C TYR A 295 17.38 -3.73 -13.97
N PRO A 296 18.56 -3.44 -14.56
CA PRO A 296 19.80 -3.45 -13.79
C PRO A 296 19.92 -2.19 -12.93
N TYR A 297 20.52 -2.35 -11.75
CA TYR A 297 20.80 -1.28 -10.79
C TYR A 297 22.29 -1.21 -10.47
N VAL A 298 22.88 -0.02 -10.63
CA VAL A 298 24.28 0.23 -10.27
C VAL A 298 24.28 1.30 -9.18
N ASP A 299 24.89 1.02 -8.05
CA ASP A 299 24.88 1.88 -6.87
C ASP A 299 23.45 2.29 -6.45
N GLY A 300 22.50 1.37 -6.60
CA GLY A 300 21.10 1.59 -6.29
C GLY A 300 20.34 2.47 -7.30
N VAL A 301 20.99 2.88 -8.38
CA VAL A 301 20.41 3.69 -9.46
C VAL A 301 20.00 2.80 -10.63
N LYS A 302 18.72 2.89 -11.01
CA LYS A 302 18.18 2.20 -12.18
C LYS A 302 18.93 2.57 -13.46
N ARG A 303 19.24 1.57 -14.28
CA ARG A 303 19.73 1.74 -15.63
C ARG A 303 18.64 1.37 -16.63
N GLU A 304 18.33 2.29 -17.53
CA GLU A 304 17.38 2.06 -18.61
C GLU A 304 17.94 2.55 -19.94
N PRO A 305 17.53 1.94 -21.08
CA PRO A 305 17.89 2.42 -22.40
C PRO A 305 17.44 3.86 -22.61
N ALA A 306 18.23 4.63 -23.36
CA ALA A 306 17.83 5.95 -23.78
C ALA A 306 16.53 5.90 -24.58
N GLU A 307 15.67 6.90 -24.41
CA GLU A 307 14.46 7.00 -25.21
C GLU A 307 14.83 7.25 -26.69
N ALA A 308 14.12 6.56 -27.58
CA ALA A 308 14.30 6.77 -29.01
C ALA A 308 13.92 8.23 -29.37
N ALA A 309 14.69 8.83 -30.25
CA ALA A 309 14.38 10.18 -30.72
C ALA A 309 12.99 10.21 -31.38
N VAL A 310 12.19 11.20 -31.03
CA VAL A 310 10.90 11.42 -31.68
C VAL A 310 11.15 11.77 -33.16
N PRO A 311 10.50 11.06 -34.12
CA PRO A 311 10.66 11.37 -35.55
C PRO A 311 10.38 12.86 -35.81
N GLY A 312 11.23 13.50 -36.64
CA GLY A 312 11.04 14.88 -37.06
C GLY A 312 9.77 15.12 -37.87
N ASP A 313 9.45 16.37 -38.11
CA ASP A 313 8.21 16.75 -38.83
C ASP A 313 8.13 16.19 -40.26
N ALA A 314 9.25 15.89 -40.90
CA ALA A 314 9.32 15.26 -42.23
C ALA A 314 8.81 13.82 -42.27
N GLU A 315 8.74 13.13 -41.11
CA GLU A 315 8.28 11.76 -40.98
C GLU A 315 6.85 11.64 -40.44
N ARG A 316 6.09 12.75 -40.42
CA ARG A 316 4.70 12.75 -39.93
C ARG A 316 3.84 11.86 -40.80
N ARG A 317 3.55 10.66 -40.34
CA ARG A 317 2.58 9.76 -40.93
C ARG A 317 1.17 10.14 -40.51
N PRO A 318 0.18 10.07 -41.43
CA PRO A 318 -1.20 10.29 -41.03
C PRO A 318 -1.65 9.21 -40.04
N VAL A 319 -2.12 9.65 -38.86
CA VAL A 319 -2.69 8.74 -37.87
C VAL A 319 -4.21 8.65 -38.09
N TRP A 320 -4.68 7.45 -38.35
CA TRP A 320 -6.12 7.19 -38.39
C TRP A 320 -6.63 6.86 -37.00
N ILE A 321 -7.65 7.59 -36.54
CA ILE A 321 -8.30 7.35 -35.26
C ILE A 321 -9.69 6.81 -35.54
N HIS A 322 -9.97 5.56 -35.14
CA HIS A 322 -11.30 4.99 -35.22
C HIS A 322 -12.26 5.77 -34.34
N ALA A 323 -13.25 6.37 -35.00
CA ALA A 323 -14.29 7.17 -34.34
C ALA A 323 -15.40 6.28 -33.81
N GLY A 324 -15.24 5.24 -33.05
CA GLY A 324 -16.32 4.42 -32.45
C GLY A 324 -17.75 5.04 -32.49
N ASP A 325 -18.67 4.67 -31.69
CA ASP A 325 -20.02 5.29 -31.68
C ASP A 325 -19.93 6.82 -31.59
N ALA A 326 -20.59 7.50 -32.54
CA ALA A 326 -20.41 8.91 -32.89
C ALA A 326 -20.45 9.91 -31.68
N ASP A 327 -21.19 9.61 -30.64
CA ASP A 327 -21.31 10.50 -29.47
C ASP A 327 -20.16 10.33 -28.44
N ARG A 328 -19.65 9.13 -28.28
CA ARG A 328 -18.44 8.87 -27.44
C ARG A 328 -17.17 9.31 -28.15
N ALA A 329 -17.14 9.24 -29.48
CA ALA A 329 -16.01 9.68 -30.29
C ALA A 329 -15.82 11.20 -30.28
N ARG A 330 -16.89 11.98 -30.28
CA ARG A 330 -16.85 13.46 -30.20
C ARG A 330 -16.26 13.94 -28.85
N ALA A 331 -16.52 13.23 -27.77
CA ALA A 331 -15.94 13.55 -26.46
C ALA A 331 -14.46 13.14 -26.37
N ARG A 332 -14.10 11.94 -26.85
CA ARG A 332 -12.71 11.43 -26.88
C ARG A 332 -11.87 12.15 -27.92
N GLY A 333 -12.37 12.38 -29.12
CA GLY A 333 -11.66 13.10 -30.21
C GLY A 333 -11.27 14.52 -29.79
N ARG A 334 -12.11 15.23 -29.02
CA ARG A 334 -11.78 16.56 -28.50
C ARG A 334 -10.67 16.52 -27.44
N ARG A 335 -10.56 15.44 -26.68
CA ARG A 335 -9.49 15.26 -25.67
C ARG A 335 -8.16 14.93 -26.34
N TRP A 336 -8.16 14.04 -27.33
CA TRP A 336 -6.98 13.70 -28.13
C TRP A 336 -6.51 14.85 -29.02
N ALA A 337 -7.41 15.59 -29.67
CA ALA A 337 -7.08 16.77 -30.44
C ALA A 337 -6.46 17.89 -29.59
N ARG A 338 -6.72 17.93 -28.28
CA ARG A 338 -6.02 18.84 -27.36
C ARG A 338 -4.59 18.35 -27.01
N CYS A 339 -4.39 17.06 -26.87
CA CYS A 339 -3.05 16.50 -26.62
C CYS A 339 -2.12 16.63 -27.84
N CYS A 340 -2.67 16.52 -29.06
CA CYS A 340 -1.90 16.64 -30.30
C CYS A 340 -1.72 18.08 -30.80
N ARG A 341 -2.31 19.10 -30.17
CA ARG A 341 -2.11 20.50 -30.55
C ARG A 341 -0.82 21.05 -29.95
N ARG A 342 0.28 20.85 -30.64
CA ARG A 342 1.38 21.81 -30.56
C ARG A 342 1.09 22.99 -31.50
N PRO A 343 1.53 24.24 -31.17
CA PRO A 343 1.31 25.40 -32.04
C PRO A 343 1.93 25.12 -33.41
N GLY A 344 1.12 25.19 -34.48
CA GLY A 344 1.58 25.03 -35.87
C GLY A 344 1.03 23.81 -36.62
N SER A 345 0.31 22.86 -36.01
CA SER A 345 -0.24 21.69 -36.71
C SER A 345 -1.62 21.99 -37.32
N ARG A 346 -1.77 21.90 -38.66
CA ARG A 346 -3.08 21.95 -39.36
C ARG A 346 -3.68 20.54 -39.35
N TRP A 347 -4.83 20.37 -38.73
CA TRP A 347 -5.62 19.15 -38.77
C TRP A 347 -6.59 19.19 -39.94
N SER A 348 -6.50 18.27 -40.93
CA SER A 348 -7.48 18.11 -42.00
C SER A 348 -8.49 17.03 -41.64
N GLY A 349 -9.65 17.41 -41.15
CA GLY A 349 -10.75 16.49 -40.82
C GLY A 349 -11.43 15.93 -42.06
N ARG A 350 -10.83 15.01 -42.76
CA ARG A 350 -11.52 14.23 -43.79
C ARG A 350 -11.75 12.81 -43.32
N THR A 351 -13.00 12.48 -42.99
CA THR A 351 -13.45 11.11 -42.78
C THR A 351 -13.65 10.45 -44.13
N ARG A 352 -12.70 9.64 -44.59
CA ARG A 352 -12.94 8.66 -45.66
C ARG A 352 -13.07 7.27 -45.03
N ARG A 353 -14.21 6.62 -45.22
CA ARG A 353 -14.36 5.18 -44.98
C ARG A 353 -13.58 4.43 -46.08
N PRO A 354 -12.72 3.49 -45.79
CA PRO A 354 -12.26 2.52 -46.80
C PRO A 354 -13.44 1.58 -47.14
N ALA A 355 -13.70 1.42 -48.42
CA ALA A 355 -14.63 0.40 -48.91
C ALA A 355 -14.01 -0.99 -48.69
N GLY A 356 -14.76 -1.85 -48.02
CA GLY A 356 -14.68 -3.31 -48.09
C GLY A 356 -13.34 -3.95 -47.66
N ARG A 357 -13.23 -4.30 -46.39
CA ARG A 357 -12.65 -5.58 -45.92
C ARG A 357 -13.22 -5.85 -44.53
N SER A 358 -13.91 -6.97 -44.41
CA SER A 358 -14.25 -7.60 -43.14
C SER A 358 -12.97 -7.98 -42.44
N CYS A 359 -12.75 -7.48 -41.22
CA CYS A 359 -11.75 -8.04 -40.32
C CYS A 359 -12.50 -8.75 -39.19
N TRP A 360 -12.11 -9.98 -39.01
CA TRP A 360 -12.43 -10.83 -37.86
C TRP A 360 -11.80 -10.27 -36.59
#